data_e125a484725008c71c44b207e49da25b
#
_entry.id   e125a484725008c71c44b207e49da25b
#
_cell.length_a   1.000
_cell.length_b   1.000
_cell.length_c   1.000
_cell.angle_alpha   90.00
_cell.angle_beta   90.00
_cell.angle_gamma   90.00
#
_symmetry.space_group_name_H-M   'P 1'
#
loop_
_entity.id
_entity.type
_entity.pdbx_description
1 polymer ?
#
loop_
_entity_poly.entity_id
_entity_poly.type
_entity_poly.pdbx_seq_one_letter_code
_entity_poly.pdbx_strand_id
1 'polypeptide(L)'
;MNKSARITGSIARTLLALTFLFSGFVKAVDPVGTVYKIQDYLTAFGGVFTLLLPLATVAAVLLILTEWTLGVMMLCNIRTQWTAWLSLAFYLVMTPLTLYIALTNPISDCGCFGDALVITNWQTFWKNVVLLSLVVVLLCTKKHIPQTFVAWAELCIVLIGLALAGGLMLYTHYHLPLIDFRPYKIGNNIPELMEIPEGAPHDEYAVTLIYEKDGVEQEFTLQDYPKGDSTWRFVDQRSKLVSKGYEPPIHDFELVDYDGEDLTYDILDMDKVVLTVMYDLSKADFSQIGKVVDLCQACEEQAVPFFILTSATDEQIYEFIADHIEPILDNTRGLIEVSQDAEAMAELHDELLNHWRMLFLNADGIMLKTIVRANPGVFVVENGIITDKYNIRNR
;
A
#
# COMPACT_ATOMS: atom_id res chain seq x y z
N MET A 1 -23.25 7.59 -43.43
CA MET A 1 -22.57 7.37 -42.13
C MET A 1 -21.23 8.06 -42.18
N ASN A 2 -20.92 8.99 -41.28
CA ASN A 2 -19.67 9.76 -41.31
C ASN A 2 -18.51 8.85 -40.91
N LYS A 3 -17.68 8.42 -41.87
CA LYS A 3 -16.56 7.51 -41.68
C LYS A 3 -15.52 8.06 -40.70
N SER A 4 -15.27 9.36 -40.76
CA SER A 4 -14.35 10.05 -39.84
C SER A 4 -14.85 9.98 -38.41
N ALA A 5 -16.11 10.34 -38.15
CA ALA A 5 -16.70 10.29 -36.80
C ALA A 5 -16.65 8.87 -36.19
N ARG A 6 -16.87 7.83 -37.02
CA ARG A 6 -16.76 6.43 -36.57
C ARG A 6 -15.34 6.09 -36.18
N ILE A 7 -14.34 6.47 -36.97
CA ILE A 7 -12.94 6.19 -36.67
C ILE A 7 -12.52 6.92 -35.39
N THR A 8 -12.80 8.22 -35.29
CA THR A 8 -12.46 9.03 -34.10
C THR A 8 -13.11 8.48 -32.83
N GLY A 9 -14.40 8.15 -32.91
CA GLY A 9 -15.11 7.54 -31.76
C GLY A 9 -14.58 6.16 -31.37
N SER A 10 -14.19 5.34 -32.34
CA SER A 10 -13.59 4.04 -32.06
C SER A 10 -12.21 4.16 -31.41
N ILE A 11 -11.39 5.13 -31.83
CA ILE A 11 -10.09 5.40 -31.20
C ILE A 11 -10.31 5.86 -29.75
N ALA A 12 -11.17 6.86 -29.53
CA ALA A 12 -11.47 7.36 -28.18
C ALA A 12 -11.96 6.23 -27.26
N ARG A 13 -12.88 5.39 -27.76
CA ARG A 13 -13.41 4.24 -27.02
C ARG A 13 -12.30 3.23 -26.66
N THR A 14 -11.41 2.91 -27.60
CA THR A 14 -10.33 1.95 -27.36
C THR A 14 -9.32 2.48 -26.34
N LEU A 15 -8.94 3.75 -26.41
CA LEU A 15 -8.04 4.37 -25.42
C LEU A 15 -8.66 4.36 -24.03
N LEU A 16 -9.95 4.73 -23.91
CA LEU A 16 -10.68 4.65 -22.65
C LEU A 16 -10.77 3.21 -22.13
N ALA A 17 -11.05 2.25 -23.01
CA ALA A 17 -11.12 0.84 -22.67
C ALA A 17 -9.80 0.33 -22.07
N LEU A 18 -8.69 0.62 -22.72
CA LEU A 18 -7.36 0.19 -22.26
C LEU A 18 -7.02 0.83 -20.91
N THR A 19 -7.34 2.11 -20.71
CA THR A 19 -7.10 2.79 -19.43
C THR A 19 -7.93 2.18 -18.30
N PHE A 20 -9.23 1.97 -18.51
CA PHE A 20 -10.09 1.35 -17.51
C PHE A 20 -9.70 -0.10 -17.19
N LEU A 21 -9.37 -0.89 -18.22
CA LEU A 21 -8.90 -2.28 -18.01
C LEU A 21 -7.59 -2.34 -17.26
N PHE A 22 -6.61 -1.50 -17.63
CA PHE A 22 -5.34 -1.45 -16.93
C PHE A 22 -5.52 -1.03 -15.47
N SER A 23 -6.28 0.04 -15.21
CA SER A 23 -6.58 0.52 -13.87
C SER A 23 -7.32 -0.53 -13.03
N GLY A 24 -8.37 -1.13 -13.59
CA GLY A 24 -9.14 -2.19 -12.92
C GLY A 24 -8.34 -3.47 -12.70
N PHE A 25 -7.48 -3.86 -13.66
CA PHE A 25 -6.60 -5.03 -13.54
C PHE A 25 -5.60 -4.88 -12.40
N VAL A 26 -4.84 -3.79 -12.38
CA VAL A 26 -3.83 -3.55 -11.35
C VAL A 26 -4.44 -3.55 -9.96
N LYS A 27 -5.60 -2.89 -9.79
CA LYS A 27 -6.34 -2.89 -8.52
C LYS A 27 -6.94 -4.26 -8.17
N ALA A 28 -7.37 -5.05 -9.17
CA ALA A 28 -7.85 -6.42 -8.93
C ALA A 28 -6.71 -7.38 -8.54
N VAL A 29 -5.48 -7.10 -9.00
CA VAL A 29 -4.26 -7.82 -8.58
C VAL A 29 -3.89 -7.50 -7.13
N ASP A 30 -4.05 -6.26 -6.66
CA ASP A 30 -3.84 -5.87 -5.26
C ASP A 30 -5.06 -5.11 -4.71
N PRO A 31 -6.16 -5.81 -4.41
CA PRO A 31 -7.36 -5.17 -3.86
C PRO A 31 -7.13 -4.60 -2.45
N VAL A 32 -6.24 -5.22 -1.65
CA VAL A 32 -5.91 -4.75 -0.30
C VAL A 32 -5.16 -3.42 -0.36
N GLY A 33 -4.23 -3.24 -1.29
CA GLY A 33 -3.57 -1.95 -1.53
C GLY A 33 -4.57 -0.86 -1.94
N THR A 34 -5.61 -1.22 -2.73
CA THR A 34 -6.70 -0.29 -3.06
C THR A 34 -7.52 0.10 -1.82
N VAL A 35 -7.78 -0.85 -0.90
CA VAL A 35 -8.46 -0.55 0.39
C VAL A 35 -7.64 0.43 1.22
N TYR A 36 -6.33 0.19 1.37
CA TYR A 36 -5.45 1.10 2.11
C TYR A 36 -5.46 2.50 1.51
N LYS A 37 -5.35 2.61 0.19
CA LYS A 37 -5.39 3.92 -0.47
C LYS A 37 -6.72 4.67 -0.24
N ILE A 38 -7.86 3.97 -0.23
CA ILE A 38 -9.15 4.58 0.12
C ILE A 38 -9.17 5.01 1.59
N GLN A 39 -8.60 4.22 2.50
CA GLN A 39 -8.49 4.59 3.92
C GLN A 39 -7.63 5.83 4.10
N ASP A 40 -6.51 5.94 3.37
CA ASP A 40 -5.65 7.14 3.37
C ASP A 40 -6.45 8.38 2.94
N TYR A 41 -7.25 8.28 1.87
CA TYR A 41 -8.14 9.38 1.45
C TYR A 41 -9.13 9.78 2.53
N LEU A 42 -9.83 8.81 3.13
CA LEU A 42 -10.85 9.07 4.14
C LEU A 42 -10.23 9.69 5.39
N THR A 43 -9.04 9.26 5.77
CA THR A 43 -8.28 9.80 6.90
C THR A 43 -7.76 11.21 6.61
N ALA A 44 -7.19 11.43 5.42
CA ALA A 44 -6.67 12.73 5.00
C ALA A 44 -7.77 13.81 4.87
N PHE A 45 -8.98 13.42 4.45
CA PHE A 45 -10.14 14.34 4.43
C PHE A 45 -10.69 14.62 5.81
N GLY A 46 -10.52 13.70 6.78
CA GLY A 46 -10.90 13.87 8.17
C GLY A 46 -12.41 14.05 8.41
N GLY A 47 -12.79 14.45 9.64
CA GLY A 47 -14.16 14.76 9.99
C GLY A 47 -15.16 13.63 9.70
N VAL A 48 -16.23 13.94 8.96
CA VAL A 48 -17.29 12.98 8.60
C VAL A 48 -16.77 11.82 7.74
N PHE A 49 -15.72 12.01 6.97
CA PHE A 49 -15.19 10.97 6.10
C PHE A 49 -14.58 9.79 6.87
N THR A 50 -14.07 10.01 8.07
CA THR A 50 -13.53 8.91 8.90
C THR A 50 -14.60 7.91 9.33
N LEU A 51 -15.88 8.32 9.38
CA LEU A 51 -17.01 7.42 9.65
C LEU A 51 -17.21 6.40 8.51
N LEU A 52 -16.65 6.65 7.33
CA LEU A 52 -16.73 5.77 6.16
C LEU A 52 -15.59 4.74 6.11
N LEU A 53 -14.60 4.79 7.01
CA LEU A 53 -13.48 3.84 7.07
C LEU A 53 -13.94 2.36 7.04
N PRO A 54 -14.99 1.93 7.77
CA PRO A 54 -15.47 0.55 7.70
C PRO A 54 -15.99 0.14 6.32
N LEU A 55 -16.35 1.11 5.46
CA LEU A 55 -16.85 0.86 4.11
C LEU A 55 -15.74 0.87 3.05
N ALA A 56 -14.48 1.13 3.41
CA ALA A 56 -13.36 1.22 2.48
C ALA A 56 -13.20 -0.03 1.60
N THR A 57 -13.38 -1.23 2.19
CA THR A 57 -13.33 -2.50 1.44
C THR A 57 -14.44 -2.60 0.40
N VAL A 58 -15.67 -2.23 0.76
CA VAL A 58 -16.80 -2.24 -0.17
C VAL A 58 -16.57 -1.23 -1.28
N ALA A 59 -16.08 -0.03 -0.95
CA ALA A 59 -15.77 1.01 -1.92
C ALA A 59 -14.66 0.56 -2.90
N ALA A 60 -13.60 -0.11 -2.40
CA ALA A 60 -12.53 -0.66 -3.23
C ALA A 60 -13.07 -1.71 -4.23
N VAL A 61 -13.85 -2.67 -3.75
CA VAL A 61 -14.44 -3.71 -4.60
C VAL A 61 -15.35 -3.08 -5.67
N LEU A 62 -16.20 -2.13 -5.29
CA LEU A 62 -17.08 -1.44 -6.24
C LEU A 62 -16.28 -0.64 -7.27
N LEU A 63 -15.23 0.05 -6.87
CA LEU A 63 -14.35 0.81 -7.76
C LEU A 63 -13.69 -0.13 -8.77
N ILE A 64 -13.07 -1.22 -8.32
CA ILE A 64 -12.41 -2.23 -9.17
C ILE A 64 -13.40 -2.81 -10.19
N LEU A 65 -14.57 -3.27 -9.73
CA LEU A 65 -15.58 -3.84 -10.59
C LEU A 65 -16.15 -2.83 -11.59
N THR A 66 -16.29 -1.56 -11.19
CA THR A 66 -16.76 -0.49 -12.08
C THR A 66 -15.73 -0.22 -13.18
N GLU A 67 -14.46 0.00 -12.83
CA GLU A 67 -13.41 0.25 -13.82
C GLU A 67 -13.25 -0.94 -14.78
N TRP A 68 -13.18 -2.15 -14.25
CA TRP A 68 -13.07 -3.36 -15.05
C TRP A 68 -14.25 -3.53 -16.01
N THR A 69 -15.46 -3.37 -15.49
CA THR A 69 -16.68 -3.53 -16.30
C THR A 69 -16.76 -2.48 -17.41
N LEU A 70 -16.49 -1.20 -17.09
CA LEU A 70 -16.45 -0.14 -18.10
C LEU A 70 -15.40 -0.44 -19.18
N GLY A 71 -14.22 -0.92 -18.76
CA GLY A 71 -13.16 -1.34 -19.67
C GLY A 71 -13.60 -2.46 -20.62
N VAL A 72 -14.18 -3.54 -20.10
CA VAL A 72 -14.70 -4.67 -20.88
C VAL A 72 -15.81 -4.22 -21.82
N MET A 73 -16.79 -3.45 -21.33
CA MET A 73 -17.89 -2.96 -22.16
C MET A 73 -17.41 -2.05 -23.30
N MET A 74 -16.43 -1.18 -23.04
CA MET A 74 -15.82 -0.34 -24.07
C MET A 74 -15.01 -1.16 -25.06
N LEU A 75 -14.18 -2.09 -24.60
CA LEU A 75 -13.34 -2.90 -25.48
C LEU A 75 -14.21 -3.72 -26.44
N CYS A 76 -15.24 -4.38 -25.91
CA CYS A 76 -16.16 -5.22 -26.67
C CYS A 76 -17.28 -4.43 -27.38
N ASN A 77 -17.28 -3.10 -27.29
CA ASN A 77 -18.31 -2.24 -27.90
C ASN A 77 -19.75 -2.59 -27.46
N ILE A 78 -19.92 -2.86 -26.17
CA ILE A 78 -21.20 -3.22 -25.55
C ILE A 78 -21.92 -1.94 -25.14
N ARG A 79 -23.15 -1.76 -25.64
CA ARG A 79 -24.04 -0.65 -25.27
C ARG A 79 -23.32 0.71 -25.17
N THR A 80 -22.53 1.06 -26.16
CA THR A 80 -21.62 2.23 -26.17
C THR A 80 -22.30 3.52 -25.69
N GLN A 81 -23.59 3.70 -25.91
CA GLN A 81 -24.32 4.88 -25.43
C GLN A 81 -24.36 4.94 -23.90
N TRP A 82 -24.73 3.85 -23.23
CA TRP A 82 -24.80 3.76 -21.78
C TRP A 82 -23.41 3.79 -21.16
N THR A 83 -22.47 3.05 -21.74
CA THR A 83 -21.08 3.01 -21.27
C THR A 83 -20.44 4.39 -21.33
N ALA A 84 -20.69 5.18 -22.38
CA ALA A 84 -20.19 6.55 -22.49
C ALA A 84 -20.78 7.48 -21.40
N TRP A 85 -22.07 7.35 -21.06
CA TRP A 85 -22.69 8.13 -19.99
C TRP A 85 -22.19 7.71 -18.60
N LEU A 86 -22.01 6.42 -18.34
CA LEU A 86 -21.45 5.92 -17.09
C LEU A 86 -19.99 6.41 -16.92
N SER A 87 -19.21 6.39 -18.00
CA SER A 87 -17.85 6.93 -17.96
C SER A 87 -17.81 8.44 -17.76
N LEU A 88 -18.78 9.18 -18.30
CA LEU A 88 -18.93 10.60 -18.01
C LEU A 88 -19.18 10.81 -16.52
N ALA A 89 -20.14 10.08 -15.95
CA ALA A 89 -20.43 10.16 -14.52
C ALA A 89 -19.20 9.84 -13.65
N PHE A 90 -18.45 8.80 -14.02
CA PHE A 90 -17.20 8.43 -13.35
C PHE A 90 -16.18 9.58 -13.38
N TYR A 91 -15.87 10.14 -14.56
CA TYR A 91 -14.86 11.21 -14.65
C TYR A 91 -15.35 12.55 -14.13
N LEU A 92 -16.65 12.81 -14.06
CA LEU A 92 -17.21 14.01 -13.38
C LEU A 92 -16.99 13.97 -11.87
N VAL A 93 -16.83 12.78 -11.27
CA VAL A 93 -16.44 12.62 -9.87
C VAL A 93 -14.91 12.64 -9.74
N MET A 94 -14.21 11.85 -10.55
CA MET A 94 -12.77 11.66 -10.42
C MET A 94 -11.95 12.91 -10.80
N THR A 95 -12.39 13.70 -11.78
CA THR A 95 -11.62 14.88 -12.21
C THR A 95 -11.60 15.98 -11.15
N PRO A 96 -12.72 16.41 -10.53
CA PRO A 96 -12.69 17.37 -9.42
C PRO A 96 -11.94 16.82 -8.18
N LEU A 97 -12.10 15.52 -7.87
CA LEU A 97 -11.39 14.89 -6.78
C LEU A 97 -9.87 14.98 -6.97
N THR A 98 -9.38 14.61 -8.17
CA THR A 98 -7.94 14.68 -8.47
C THR A 98 -7.41 16.12 -8.56
N LEU A 99 -8.25 17.09 -8.94
CA LEU A 99 -7.88 18.51 -8.85
C LEU A 99 -7.70 18.94 -7.39
N TYR A 100 -8.64 18.57 -6.52
CA TYR A 100 -8.52 18.86 -5.08
C TYR A 100 -7.22 18.28 -4.50
N ILE A 101 -6.93 17.01 -4.82
CA ILE A 101 -5.70 16.34 -4.36
C ILE A 101 -4.45 17.02 -4.91
N ALA A 102 -4.45 17.44 -6.19
CA ALA A 102 -3.32 18.15 -6.79
C ALA A 102 -3.08 19.54 -6.17
N LEU A 103 -4.12 20.22 -5.70
CA LEU A 103 -4.02 21.54 -5.08
C LEU A 103 -3.63 21.48 -3.60
N THR A 104 -4.14 20.49 -2.85
CA THR A 104 -3.96 20.38 -1.39
C THR A 104 -2.86 19.40 -0.99
N ASN A 105 -2.49 18.49 -1.88
CA ASN A 105 -1.48 17.44 -1.71
C ASN A 105 -1.61 16.65 -0.37
N PRO A 106 -2.81 16.16 -0.01
CA PRO A 106 -3.07 15.52 1.27
C PRO A 106 -2.46 14.10 1.34
N ILE A 107 -2.12 13.51 0.18
CA ILE A 107 -1.47 12.22 0.01
C ILE A 107 -0.42 12.30 -1.09
N SER A 108 0.62 11.46 -1.03
CA SER A 108 1.76 11.50 -1.96
C SER A 108 1.38 11.21 -3.41
N ASP A 109 0.46 10.28 -3.62
CA ASP A 109 0.00 9.85 -4.95
C ASP A 109 -1.48 9.44 -4.92
N CYS A 110 -2.14 9.47 -6.09
CA CYS A 110 -3.56 9.15 -6.21
C CYS A 110 -3.88 7.64 -6.17
N GLY A 111 -2.90 6.75 -6.38
CA GLY A 111 -3.13 5.30 -6.48
C GLY A 111 -3.99 4.85 -7.67
N CYS A 112 -4.18 5.70 -8.71
CA CYS A 112 -5.03 5.36 -9.86
C CYS A 112 -4.63 4.08 -10.59
N PHE A 113 -3.34 3.78 -10.61
CA PHE A 113 -2.76 2.57 -11.21
C PHE A 113 -2.04 1.70 -10.17
N GLY A 114 -2.43 1.83 -8.88
CA GLY A 114 -1.77 1.13 -7.78
C GLY A 114 -0.26 1.32 -7.79
N ASP A 115 0.47 0.32 -7.34
CA ASP A 115 1.94 0.34 -7.29
C ASP A 115 2.59 0.01 -8.67
N ALA A 116 1.79 -0.35 -9.70
CA ALA A 116 2.32 -0.65 -11.03
C ALA A 116 2.83 0.59 -11.77
N LEU A 117 2.24 1.76 -11.52
CA LEU A 117 2.63 3.03 -12.11
C LEU A 117 2.28 4.17 -11.17
N VAL A 118 3.27 4.59 -10.40
CA VAL A 118 3.13 5.75 -9.51
C VAL A 118 3.29 7.03 -10.33
N ILE A 119 2.26 7.85 -10.35
CA ILE A 119 2.22 9.15 -11.03
C ILE A 119 1.83 10.25 -10.06
N THR A 120 2.40 11.44 -10.25
CA THR A 120 2.14 12.58 -9.38
C THR A 120 0.66 13.00 -9.40
N ASN A 121 0.23 13.71 -8.35
CA ASN A 121 -1.15 14.22 -8.26
C ASN A 121 -1.53 15.12 -9.44
N TRP A 122 -0.61 15.98 -9.94
CA TRP A 122 -0.82 16.80 -11.12
C TRP A 122 -0.90 15.99 -12.41
N GLN A 123 -0.04 14.99 -12.58
CA GLN A 123 -0.10 14.08 -13.74
C GLN A 123 -1.43 13.33 -13.77
N THR A 124 -1.91 12.90 -12.60
CA THR A 124 -3.22 12.24 -12.46
C THR A 124 -4.38 13.15 -12.86
N PHE A 125 -4.36 14.42 -12.42
CA PHE A 125 -5.37 15.39 -12.81
C PHE A 125 -5.40 15.60 -14.33
N TRP A 126 -4.25 15.88 -14.95
CA TRP A 126 -4.18 16.09 -16.39
C TRP A 126 -4.57 14.86 -17.19
N LYS A 127 -4.17 13.67 -16.75
CA LYS A 127 -4.66 12.40 -17.31
C LYS A 127 -6.19 12.35 -17.30
N ASN A 128 -6.82 12.67 -16.19
CA ASN A 128 -8.28 12.63 -16.06
C ASN A 128 -8.96 13.68 -16.95
N VAL A 129 -8.39 14.87 -17.13
CA VAL A 129 -8.88 15.87 -18.08
C VAL A 129 -8.83 15.37 -19.53
N VAL A 130 -7.74 14.71 -19.92
CA VAL A 130 -7.62 14.10 -21.25
C VAL A 130 -8.65 12.97 -21.42
N LEU A 131 -8.80 12.09 -20.42
CA LEU A 131 -9.77 11.00 -20.48
C LEU A 131 -11.21 11.50 -20.50
N LEU A 132 -11.54 12.54 -19.75
CA LEU A 132 -12.84 13.21 -19.81
C LEU A 132 -13.10 13.79 -21.21
N SER A 133 -12.10 14.40 -21.85
CA SER A 133 -12.20 14.88 -23.22
C SER A 133 -12.49 13.74 -24.21
N LEU A 134 -11.86 12.59 -24.06
CA LEU A 134 -12.14 11.40 -24.86
C LEU A 134 -13.57 10.88 -24.63
N VAL A 135 -14.08 10.95 -23.42
CA VAL A 135 -15.49 10.59 -23.13
C VAL A 135 -16.46 11.54 -23.86
N VAL A 136 -16.17 12.84 -23.88
CA VAL A 136 -16.98 13.82 -24.63
C VAL A 136 -16.95 13.51 -26.14
N VAL A 137 -15.78 13.24 -26.71
CA VAL A 137 -15.64 12.79 -28.11
C VAL A 137 -16.45 11.53 -28.38
N LEU A 138 -16.39 10.55 -27.48
CA LEU A 138 -17.17 9.32 -27.60
C LEU A 138 -18.69 9.62 -27.56
N LEU A 139 -19.15 10.50 -26.66
CA LEU A 139 -20.56 10.91 -26.57
C LEU A 139 -21.04 11.62 -27.85
N CYS A 140 -20.21 12.43 -28.48
CA CYS A 140 -20.55 13.10 -29.75
C CYS A 140 -20.61 12.10 -30.93
N THR A 141 -19.81 11.04 -30.88
CA THR A 141 -19.65 10.10 -32.01
C THR A 141 -20.39 8.76 -31.82
N LYS A 142 -20.91 8.48 -30.63
CA LYS A 142 -21.53 7.18 -30.26
C LYS A 142 -22.59 6.68 -31.22
N LYS A 143 -23.34 7.56 -31.85
CA LYS A 143 -24.39 7.22 -32.83
C LYS A 143 -23.82 6.61 -34.13
N HIS A 144 -22.54 6.80 -34.40
CA HIS A 144 -21.87 6.29 -35.60
C HIS A 144 -21.17 4.94 -35.36
N ILE A 145 -21.13 4.48 -34.11
CA ILE A 145 -20.53 3.19 -33.74
C ILE A 145 -21.63 2.14 -33.66
N PRO A 146 -21.66 1.16 -34.55
CA PRO A 146 -22.69 0.12 -34.57
C PRO A 146 -22.47 -0.83 -33.37
N GLN A 147 -23.55 -1.37 -32.83
CA GLN A 147 -23.49 -2.47 -31.87
C GLN A 147 -22.93 -3.72 -32.54
N THR A 148 -22.13 -4.48 -31.82
CA THR A 148 -21.40 -5.65 -32.34
C THR A 148 -22.10 -6.95 -31.96
N PHE A 149 -22.69 -7.03 -30.76
CA PHE A 149 -23.26 -8.26 -30.22
C PHE A 149 -24.76 -8.17 -29.97
N VAL A 150 -25.40 -9.33 -29.93
CA VAL A 150 -26.79 -9.46 -29.49
C VAL A 150 -26.86 -9.40 -27.95
N ALA A 151 -28.02 -9.02 -27.41
CA ALA A 151 -28.17 -8.69 -26.00
C ALA A 151 -27.73 -9.82 -25.03
N TRP A 152 -27.99 -11.08 -25.36
CA TRP A 152 -27.58 -12.19 -24.51
C TRP A 152 -26.05 -12.39 -24.51
N ALA A 153 -25.39 -12.19 -25.66
CA ALA A 153 -23.91 -12.27 -25.75
C ALA A 153 -23.24 -11.10 -25.00
N GLU A 154 -23.82 -9.89 -25.07
CA GLU A 154 -23.41 -8.75 -24.26
C GLU A 154 -23.45 -9.09 -22.76
N LEU A 155 -24.56 -9.67 -22.29
CA LEU A 155 -24.70 -10.09 -20.89
C LEU A 155 -23.66 -11.14 -20.50
N CYS A 156 -23.47 -12.17 -21.34
CA CYS A 156 -22.46 -13.21 -21.08
C CYS A 156 -21.05 -12.62 -20.99
N ILE A 157 -20.66 -11.71 -21.88
CA ILE A 157 -19.32 -11.07 -21.86
C ILE A 157 -19.14 -10.27 -20.55
N VAL A 158 -20.15 -9.50 -20.12
CA VAL A 158 -20.07 -8.73 -18.87
C VAL A 158 -19.99 -9.68 -17.66
N LEU A 159 -20.80 -10.73 -17.61
CA LEU A 159 -20.76 -11.70 -16.50
C LEU A 159 -19.43 -12.45 -16.43
N ILE A 160 -18.87 -12.85 -17.57
CA ILE A 160 -17.54 -13.47 -17.63
C ILE A 160 -16.49 -12.47 -17.15
N GLY A 161 -16.56 -11.21 -17.61
CA GLY A 161 -15.66 -10.15 -17.16
C GLY A 161 -15.72 -9.95 -15.63
N LEU A 162 -16.90 -9.87 -15.06
CA LEU A 162 -17.11 -9.77 -13.62
C LEU A 162 -16.59 -11.01 -12.86
N ALA A 163 -16.84 -12.21 -13.41
CA ALA A 163 -16.33 -13.45 -12.82
C ALA A 163 -14.79 -13.52 -12.82
N LEU A 164 -14.15 -13.02 -13.88
CA LEU A 164 -12.69 -12.93 -13.96
C LEU A 164 -12.11 -11.94 -12.93
N ALA A 165 -12.68 -10.73 -12.83
CA ALA A 165 -12.23 -9.74 -11.86
C ALA A 165 -12.50 -10.23 -10.41
N GLY A 166 -13.68 -10.76 -10.14
CA GLY A 166 -14.04 -11.32 -8.83
C GLY A 166 -13.20 -12.53 -8.46
N GLY A 167 -12.93 -13.42 -9.41
CA GLY A 167 -12.05 -14.57 -9.22
C GLY A 167 -10.61 -14.16 -8.93
N LEU A 168 -10.09 -13.14 -9.63
CA LEU A 168 -8.77 -12.58 -9.36
C LEU A 168 -8.68 -11.96 -7.96
N MET A 169 -9.64 -11.12 -7.58
CA MET A 169 -9.69 -10.55 -6.23
C MET A 169 -9.82 -11.62 -5.13
N LEU A 170 -10.61 -12.67 -5.38
CA LEU A 170 -10.77 -13.77 -4.45
C LEU A 170 -9.48 -14.58 -4.33
N TYR A 171 -8.81 -14.84 -5.45
CA TYR A 171 -7.50 -15.50 -5.44
C TYR A 171 -6.49 -14.72 -4.60
N THR A 172 -6.35 -13.41 -4.83
CA THR A 172 -5.38 -12.57 -4.12
C THR A 172 -5.73 -12.35 -2.63
N HIS A 173 -7.00 -12.52 -2.25
CA HIS A 173 -7.41 -12.48 -0.86
C HIS A 173 -6.88 -13.69 -0.06
N TYR A 174 -6.87 -14.89 -0.67
CA TYR A 174 -6.38 -16.10 -0.01
C TYR A 174 -4.88 -16.35 -0.22
N HIS A 175 -4.32 -15.77 -1.29
CA HIS A 175 -2.92 -15.86 -1.65
C HIS A 175 -2.29 -14.48 -1.60
N LEU A 176 -1.07 -14.33 -2.09
CA LEU A 176 -0.49 -13.01 -2.35
C LEU A 176 -0.87 -12.52 -3.75
N PRO A 177 -0.71 -11.21 -4.04
CA PRO A 177 -0.89 -10.67 -5.37
C PRO A 177 -0.15 -11.47 -6.43
N LEU A 178 -0.85 -11.80 -7.54
CA LEU A 178 -0.29 -12.60 -8.64
C LEU A 178 0.93 -11.92 -9.29
N ILE A 179 0.93 -10.60 -9.34
CA ILE A 179 2.04 -9.77 -9.78
C ILE A 179 2.35 -8.80 -8.65
N ASP A 180 3.56 -8.87 -8.12
CA ASP A 180 4.01 -7.92 -7.11
C ASP A 180 4.71 -6.74 -7.78
N PHE A 181 4.07 -5.58 -7.75
CA PHE A 181 4.61 -4.33 -8.30
C PHE A 181 5.44 -3.54 -7.27
N ARG A 182 5.45 -3.98 -6.01
CA ARG A 182 6.12 -3.29 -4.92
C ARG A 182 7.62 -3.57 -4.91
N PRO A 183 8.43 -2.72 -4.24
CA PRO A 183 9.87 -2.92 -4.17
C PRO A 183 10.28 -4.23 -3.45
N TYR A 184 9.42 -4.75 -2.58
CA TYR A 184 9.65 -5.99 -1.81
C TYR A 184 9.22 -7.27 -2.56
N LYS A 185 9.42 -7.35 -3.86
CA LYS A 185 9.14 -8.55 -4.64
C LYS A 185 10.28 -9.58 -4.55
N ILE A 186 9.96 -10.84 -4.74
CA ILE A 186 10.95 -11.92 -4.81
C ILE A 186 12.01 -11.62 -5.87
N GLY A 187 13.28 -11.80 -5.51
CA GLY A 187 14.46 -11.55 -6.32
C GLY A 187 15.07 -10.16 -6.15
N ASN A 188 14.40 -9.24 -5.45
CA ASN A 188 14.97 -7.93 -5.15
C ASN A 188 15.93 -8.00 -3.96
N ASN A 189 17.00 -7.20 -4.03
CA ASN A 189 17.96 -6.99 -2.96
C ASN A 189 17.52 -5.73 -2.18
N ILE A 190 17.21 -5.89 -0.88
CA ILE A 190 16.74 -4.79 -0.03
C ILE A 190 17.82 -3.73 0.14
N PRO A 191 19.07 -4.04 0.59
CA PRO A 191 20.16 -3.08 0.66
C PRO A 191 20.39 -2.27 -0.61
N GLU A 192 20.41 -2.91 -1.78
CA GLU A 192 20.59 -2.20 -3.07
C GLU A 192 19.45 -1.19 -3.34
N LEU A 193 18.22 -1.54 -2.97
CA LEU A 193 17.06 -0.67 -3.17
C LEU A 193 16.94 0.43 -2.12
N MET A 194 17.70 0.34 -1.03
CA MET A 194 17.85 1.39 -0.01
C MET A 194 18.94 2.39 -0.34
N GLU A 195 19.88 2.04 -1.22
CA GLU A 195 21.01 2.91 -1.54
C GLU A 195 20.60 4.15 -2.34
N ILE A 196 21.20 5.29 -1.98
CA ILE A 196 21.14 6.52 -2.78
C ILE A 196 22.38 6.53 -3.70
N PRO A 197 22.20 6.44 -5.04
CA PRO A 197 23.32 6.41 -5.96
C PRO A 197 24.21 7.64 -5.84
N GLU A 198 25.53 7.48 -5.99
CA GLU A 198 26.47 8.60 -5.99
C GLU A 198 26.08 9.66 -7.03
N GLY A 199 25.95 10.91 -6.61
CA GLY A 199 25.56 12.02 -7.47
C GLY A 199 24.05 12.15 -7.71
N ALA A 200 23.23 11.35 -7.05
CA ALA A 200 21.77 11.53 -7.08
C ALA A 200 21.40 12.93 -6.55
N PRO A 201 20.38 13.59 -7.12
CA PRO A 201 19.94 14.89 -6.64
C PRO A 201 19.41 14.77 -5.20
N HIS A 202 19.81 15.72 -4.36
CA HIS A 202 19.31 15.86 -3.00
C HIS A 202 18.05 16.74 -2.96
N ASP A 203 17.30 16.64 -1.87
CA ASP A 203 16.20 17.55 -1.62
C ASP A 203 16.70 19.00 -1.52
N GLU A 204 16.11 19.89 -2.27
CA GLU A 204 16.39 21.33 -2.20
C GLU A 204 15.29 22.04 -1.42
N TYR A 205 15.68 22.72 -0.34
CA TYR A 205 14.76 23.48 0.49
C TYR A 205 15.00 24.98 0.34
N ALA A 206 13.95 25.74 0.04
CA ALA A 206 13.96 27.19 0.24
C ALA A 206 13.71 27.47 1.72
N VAL A 207 14.72 28.00 2.38
CA VAL A 207 14.63 28.41 3.79
C VAL A 207 14.31 29.91 3.83
N THR A 208 13.20 30.25 4.47
CA THR A 208 12.80 31.65 4.77
C THR A 208 12.99 31.87 6.25
N LEU A 209 13.79 32.89 6.59
CA LEU A 209 14.06 33.31 7.96
C LEU A 209 13.15 34.48 8.31
N ILE A 210 12.49 34.45 9.45
CA ILE A 210 11.60 35.49 9.94
C ILE A 210 12.31 36.21 11.07
N TYR A 211 12.56 37.52 10.85
CA TYR A 211 13.16 38.41 11.84
C TYR A 211 12.18 39.52 12.19
N GLU A 212 12.24 39.98 13.43
CA GLU A 212 11.44 41.07 13.95
C GLU A 212 12.35 42.29 14.27
N LYS A 213 11.89 43.47 13.88
CA LYS A 213 12.46 44.75 14.28
C LYS A 213 11.34 45.73 14.58
N ASP A 214 11.40 46.40 15.75
CA ASP A 214 10.41 47.38 16.17
C ASP A 214 8.95 46.86 16.18
N GLY A 215 8.76 45.56 16.47
CA GLY A 215 7.44 44.91 16.48
C GLY A 215 6.92 44.53 15.09
N VAL A 216 7.75 44.62 14.02
CA VAL A 216 7.37 44.27 12.64
C VAL A 216 8.19 43.05 12.22
N GLU A 217 7.51 41.98 11.81
CA GLU A 217 8.13 40.79 11.25
C GLU A 217 8.41 40.99 9.75
N GLN A 218 9.57 40.55 9.31
CA GLN A 218 9.98 40.53 7.91
C GLN A 218 10.62 39.20 7.53
N GLU A 219 10.30 38.73 6.33
CA GLU A 219 10.84 37.49 5.77
C GLU A 219 12.12 37.76 4.98
N PHE A 220 13.14 36.93 5.18
CA PHE A 220 14.44 37.00 4.52
C PHE A 220 14.83 35.64 3.96
N THR A 221 15.60 35.66 2.89
CA THR A 221 16.27 34.46 2.38
C THR A 221 17.59 34.22 3.12
N LEU A 222 18.19 33.02 2.99
CA LEU A 222 19.53 32.73 3.53
C LEU A 222 20.64 33.65 2.98
N GLN A 223 20.39 34.35 1.88
CA GLN A 223 21.33 35.27 1.26
C GLN A 223 21.20 36.70 1.78
N ASP A 224 20.00 37.13 2.14
CA ASP A 224 19.64 38.54 2.41
C ASP A 224 19.32 38.82 3.89
N TYR A 225 19.45 37.82 4.78
CA TYR A 225 19.09 38.03 6.19
C TYR A 225 20.08 39.01 6.88
N PRO A 226 19.66 39.78 7.88
CA PRO A 226 20.46 40.84 8.52
C PRO A 226 21.60 40.27 9.39
N LYS A 227 22.63 39.74 8.75
CA LYS A 227 23.77 39.08 9.39
C LYS A 227 24.58 40.07 10.21
N GLY A 228 24.56 39.91 11.53
CA GLY A 228 25.33 40.75 12.46
C GLY A 228 24.65 42.05 12.87
N ASP A 229 23.44 42.34 12.43
CA ASP A 229 22.65 43.49 12.90
C ASP A 229 21.84 43.08 14.15
N SER A 230 22.29 43.49 15.32
CA SER A 230 21.67 43.21 16.61
C SER A 230 20.30 43.89 16.81
N THR A 231 19.87 44.74 15.89
CA THR A 231 18.54 45.39 15.93
C THR A 231 17.43 44.44 15.46
N TRP A 232 17.80 43.39 14.75
CA TRP A 232 16.88 42.34 14.29
C TRP A 232 16.91 41.14 15.24
N ARG A 233 15.76 40.70 15.66
CA ARG A 233 15.61 39.49 16.48
C ARG A 233 15.07 38.35 15.62
N PHE A 234 15.75 37.21 15.63
CA PHE A 234 15.23 36.00 14.98
C PHE A 234 13.96 35.55 15.70
N VAL A 235 12.90 35.28 14.93
CA VAL A 235 11.59 34.83 15.42
C VAL A 235 11.33 33.39 15.04
N ASP A 236 11.47 33.04 13.74
CA ASP A 236 11.11 31.72 13.21
C ASP A 236 11.85 31.44 11.90
N GLN A 237 11.85 30.18 11.51
CA GLN A 237 12.29 29.78 10.17
C GLN A 237 11.27 28.85 9.54
N ARG A 238 11.01 29.05 8.25
CA ARG A 238 10.17 28.17 7.44
C ARG A 238 10.99 27.54 6.34
N SER A 239 10.89 26.19 6.24
CA SER A 239 11.51 25.43 5.14
C SER A 239 10.41 24.95 4.19
N LYS A 240 10.58 25.24 2.91
CA LYS A 240 9.69 24.74 1.86
C LYS A 240 10.50 23.91 0.87
N LEU A 241 10.11 22.66 0.64
CA LEU A 241 10.72 21.82 -0.39
C LEU A 241 10.47 22.46 -1.77
N VAL A 242 11.53 22.77 -2.50
CA VAL A 242 11.51 23.37 -3.85
C VAL A 242 11.68 22.30 -4.91
N SER A 243 12.61 21.37 -4.68
CA SER A 243 12.87 20.24 -5.57
C SER A 243 13.07 19.00 -4.74
N LYS A 244 12.31 17.95 -5.07
CA LYS A 244 12.50 16.64 -4.43
C LYS A 244 13.69 15.96 -5.09
N GLY A 245 14.61 15.48 -4.28
CA GLY A 245 15.75 14.68 -4.69
C GLY A 245 15.36 13.25 -5.08
N TYR A 246 16.37 12.40 -5.22
CA TYR A 246 16.18 10.98 -5.44
C TYR A 246 15.68 10.34 -4.13
N GLU A 247 14.61 9.59 -4.23
CA GLU A 247 14.08 8.77 -3.13
C GLU A 247 14.29 7.30 -3.51
N PRO A 248 15.05 6.53 -2.72
CA PRO A 248 15.26 5.11 -3.01
C PRO A 248 13.91 4.37 -2.98
N PRO A 249 13.75 3.30 -3.77
CA PRO A 249 12.53 2.50 -3.79
C PRO A 249 12.14 1.93 -2.42
N ILE A 250 13.13 1.67 -1.56
CA ILE A 250 12.97 1.31 -0.16
C ILE A 250 13.69 2.39 0.65
N HIS A 251 12.97 3.14 1.47
CA HIS A 251 13.51 4.26 2.24
C HIS A 251 13.11 4.23 3.72
N ASP A 252 12.29 3.28 4.09
CA ASP A 252 11.66 3.14 5.41
C ASP A 252 11.88 1.75 6.04
N PHE A 253 12.80 0.95 5.49
CA PHE A 253 13.10 -0.38 6.03
C PHE A 253 14.03 -0.27 7.23
N GLU A 254 13.43 -0.28 8.41
CA GLU A 254 14.11 -0.21 9.70
C GLU A 254 13.50 -1.26 10.63
N LEU A 255 14.35 -2.06 11.26
CA LEU A 255 13.98 -3.13 12.19
C LEU A 255 14.65 -2.86 13.53
N VAL A 256 13.86 -2.49 14.51
CA VAL A 256 14.35 -2.09 15.84
C VAL A 256 13.84 -3.08 16.87
N ASP A 257 14.69 -3.53 17.76
CA ASP A 257 14.25 -4.31 18.91
C ASP A 257 13.54 -3.44 19.96
N TYR A 258 12.98 -4.07 20.97
CA TYR A 258 12.26 -3.33 22.02
C TYR A 258 13.18 -2.70 23.08
N ASP A 259 14.47 -2.90 22.97
CA ASP A 259 15.49 -2.19 23.77
C ASP A 259 16.01 -0.95 23.03
N GLY A 260 15.58 -0.73 21.77
CA GLY A 260 15.87 0.43 20.93
C GLY A 260 17.11 0.26 20.07
N GLU A 261 17.60 -0.95 19.89
CA GLU A 261 18.73 -1.26 19.01
C GLU A 261 18.25 -1.49 17.58
N ASP A 262 18.91 -0.84 16.61
CA ASP A 262 18.64 -1.04 15.18
C ASP A 262 19.39 -2.27 14.68
N LEU A 263 18.64 -3.31 14.37
CA LEU A 263 19.14 -4.59 13.88
C LEU A 263 19.02 -4.74 12.34
N THR A 264 18.68 -3.68 11.63
CA THR A 264 18.35 -3.72 10.19
C THR A 264 19.45 -4.39 9.37
N TYR A 265 20.67 -3.90 9.48
CA TYR A 265 21.77 -4.43 8.67
C TYR A 265 22.29 -5.77 9.20
N ASP A 266 22.26 -6.01 10.50
CA ASP A 266 22.64 -7.29 11.08
C ASP A 266 21.72 -8.42 10.57
N ILE A 267 20.43 -8.14 10.41
CA ILE A 267 19.45 -9.09 9.87
C ILE A 267 19.61 -9.26 8.35
N LEU A 268 19.83 -8.16 7.61
CA LEU A 268 19.98 -8.21 6.15
C LEU A 268 21.28 -8.90 5.71
N ASP A 269 22.33 -8.88 6.54
CA ASP A 269 23.62 -9.53 6.29
C ASP A 269 23.63 -11.02 6.67
N MET A 270 22.56 -11.54 7.28
CA MET A 270 22.45 -12.97 7.58
C MET A 270 22.41 -13.81 6.31
N ASP A 271 23.07 -14.99 6.34
CA ASP A 271 23.02 -15.96 5.22
C ASP A 271 21.59 -16.32 4.88
N LYS A 272 20.72 -16.48 5.88
CA LYS A 272 19.29 -16.73 5.74
C LYS A 272 18.56 -16.32 7.00
N VAL A 273 17.43 -15.66 6.83
CA VAL A 273 16.49 -15.31 7.91
C VAL A 273 15.05 -15.47 7.43
N VAL A 274 14.18 -15.93 8.32
CA VAL A 274 12.74 -16.00 8.09
C VAL A 274 12.05 -14.91 8.89
N LEU A 275 11.31 -14.04 8.19
CA LEU A 275 10.64 -12.90 8.76
C LEU A 275 9.12 -13.05 8.59
N THR A 276 8.40 -13.08 9.71
CA THR A 276 6.94 -13.14 9.73
C THR A 276 6.38 -11.75 10.00
N VAL A 277 5.59 -11.24 9.08
CA VAL A 277 4.97 -9.91 9.21
C VAL A 277 3.60 -10.04 9.86
N MET A 278 3.44 -9.37 11.00
CA MET A 278 2.18 -9.23 11.73
C MET A 278 1.93 -7.74 12.01
N TYR A 279 1.65 -6.97 10.94
CA TYR A 279 1.57 -5.50 10.98
C TYR A 279 0.49 -4.94 11.93
N ASP A 280 -0.49 -5.75 12.31
CA ASP A 280 -1.55 -5.37 13.26
C ASP A 280 -1.96 -6.65 14.01
N LEU A 281 -1.50 -6.80 15.25
CA LEU A 281 -1.76 -7.98 16.06
C LEU A 281 -3.26 -8.19 16.31
N SER A 282 -4.03 -7.11 16.49
CA SER A 282 -5.47 -7.18 16.73
C SER A 282 -6.29 -7.67 15.53
N LYS A 283 -5.72 -7.60 14.32
CA LYS A 283 -6.33 -8.02 13.06
C LYS A 283 -5.63 -9.21 12.40
N ALA A 284 -4.73 -9.85 13.13
CA ALA A 284 -4.09 -11.07 12.67
C ALA A 284 -5.13 -12.19 12.47
N ASP A 285 -4.86 -13.09 11.54
CA ASP A 285 -5.67 -14.30 11.43
C ASP A 285 -5.29 -15.27 12.53
N PHE A 286 -5.97 -15.16 13.66
CA PHE A 286 -5.71 -16.00 14.85
C PHE A 286 -5.77 -17.49 14.57
N SER A 287 -6.53 -17.93 13.56
CA SER A 287 -6.59 -19.35 13.17
C SER A 287 -5.27 -19.86 12.58
N GLN A 288 -4.34 -18.97 12.25
CA GLN A 288 -3.04 -19.31 11.66
C GLN A 288 -1.86 -19.15 12.63
N ILE A 289 -2.11 -18.72 13.88
CA ILE A 289 -1.01 -18.50 14.85
C ILE A 289 -0.28 -19.81 15.16
N GLY A 290 -1.00 -20.95 15.21
CA GLY A 290 -0.37 -22.27 15.33
C GLY A 290 0.69 -22.53 14.27
N LYS A 291 0.43 -22.13 13.01
CA LYS A 291 1.43 -22.27 11.93
C LYS A 291 2.62 -21.31 12.09
N VAL A 292 2.43 -20.15 12.73
CA VAL A 292 3.55 -19.25 13.08
C VAL A 292 4.44 -19.91 14.12
N VAL A 293 3.84 -20.54 15.13
CA VAL A 293 4.56 -21.30 16.16
C VAL A 293 5.31 -22.49 15.54
N ASP A 294 4.63 -23.28 14.70
CA ASP A 294 5.24 -24.41 14.00
C ASP A 294 6.41 -23.96 13.11
N LEU A 295 6.28 -22.79 12.43
CA LEU A 295 7.34 -22.22 11.59
C LEU A 295 8.54 -21.77 12.43
N CYS A 296 8.30 -21.14 13.59
CA CYS A 296 9.36 -20.78 14.53
C CYS A 296 10.15 -22.02 14.98
N GLN A 297 9.46 -23.05 15.44
CA GLN A 297 10.09 -24.31 15.86
C GLN A 297 10.89 -24.97 14.73
N ALA A 298 10.34 -25.00 13.51
CA ALA A 298 11.06 -25.52 12.35
C ALA A 298 12.31 -24.71 11.99
N CYS A 299 12.31 -23.40 12.22
CA CYS A 299 13.47 -22.55 12.06
C CYS A 299 14.52 -22.82 13.15
N GLU A 300 14.10 -22.98 14.39
CA GLU A 300 15.00 -23.35 15.51
C GLU A 300 15.70 -24.70 15.26
N GLU A 301 14.94 -25.73 14.83
CA GLU A 301 15.50 -27.05 14.50
C GLU A 301 16.54 -26.99 13.37
N GLN A 302 16.41 -26.06 12.46
CA GLN A 302 17.32 -25.85 11.32
C GLN A 302 18.42 -24.81 11.61
N ALA A 303 18.45 -24.24 12.82
CA ALA A 303 19.32 -23.13 13.20
C ALA A 303 19.22 -21.92 12.22
N VAL A 304 18.02 -21.64 11.70
CA VAL A 304 17.71 -20.46 10.89
C VAL A 304 17.10 -19.39 11.77
N PRO A 305 17.65 -18.16 11.81
CA PRO A 305 17.05 -17.05 12.55
C PRO A 305 15.63 -16.77 12.11
N PHE A 306 14.74 -16.50 13.09
CA PHE A 306 13.33 -16.23 12.89
C PHE A 306 12.94 -14.99 13.68
N PHE A 307 12.23 -14.04 13.07
CA PHE A 307 11.69 -12.87 13.75
C PHE A 307 10.25 -12.57 13.29
N ILE A 308 9.52 -11.88 14.17
CA ILE A 308 8.16 -11.39 13.92
C ILE A 308 8.20 -9.87 13.86
N LEU A 309 7.86 -9.31 12.70
CA LEU A 309 7.83 -7.86 12.48
C LEU A 309 6.44 -7.31 12.76
N THR A 310 6.35 -6.31 13.62
CA THR A 310 5.08 -5.67 14.00
C THR A 310 5.24 -4.19 14.26
N SER A 311 4.15 -3.42 14.19
CA SER A 311 4.09 -2.02 14.67
C SER A 311 3.39 -1.89 16.02
N ALA A 312 3.20 -2.99 16.74
CA ALA A 312 2.56 -3.02 18.04
C ALA A 312 3.48 -2.49 19.15
N THR A 313 2.91 -2.05 20.25
CA THR A 313 3.68 -1.70 21.46
C THR A 313 4.08 -2.96 22.21
N ASP A 314 5.10 -2.82 23.08
CA ASP A 314 5.57 -3.91 23.93
C ASP A 314 4.42 -4.52 24.77
N GLU A 315 3.55 -3.70 25.33
CA GLU A 315 2.37 -4.12 26.09
C GLU A 315 1.42 -4.99 25.22
N GLN A 316 1.15 -4.57 23.99
CA GLN A 316 0.31 -5.35 23.07
C GLN A 316 0.94 -6.67 22.66
N ILE A 317 2.27 -6.75 22.62
CA ILE A 317 2.98 -8.00 22.34
C ILE A 317 2.86 -8.97 23.52
N TYR A 318 3.05 -8.49 24.74
CA TYR A 318 2.86 -9.34 25.92
C TYR A 318 1.44 -9.91 26.00
N GLU A 319 0.41 -9.06 25.80
CA GLU A 319 -0.98 -9.51 25.72
C GLU A 319 -1.19 -10.56 24.61
N PHE A 320 -0.63 -10.29 23.43
CA PHE A 320 -0.75 -11.20 22.28
C PHE A 320 -0.08 -12.55 22.54
N ILE A 321 1.11 -12.59 23.15
CA ILE A 321 1.82 -13.83 23.48
C ILE A 321 0.99 -14.65 24.50
N ALA A 322 0.52 -14.00 25.57
CA ALA A 322 -0.27 -14.63 26.60
C ALA A 322 -1.61 -15.19 26.08
N ASP A 323 -2.30 -14.43 25.24
CA ASP A 323 -3.64 -14.81 24.76
C ASP A 323 -3.61 -15.84 23.62
N HIS A 324 -2.57 -15.83 22.79
CA HIS A 324 -2.60 -16.57 21.52
C HIS A 324 -1.44 -17.53 21.30
N ILE A 325 -0.24 -17.30 21.85
CA ILE A 325 0.93 -18.17 21.66
C ILE A 325 1.01 -19.20 22.78
N GLU A 326 0.96 -18.73 24.02
CA GLU A 326 1.08 -19.59 25.20
C GLU A 326 0.09 -20.74 25.23
N PRO A 327 -1.23 -20.56 24.96
CA PRO A 327 -2.17 -21.66 24.94
C PRO A 327 -1.87 -22.74 23.90
N ILE A 328 -1.20 -22.36 22.79
CA ILE A 328 -0.77 -23.30 21.74
C ILE A 328 0.39 -24.16 22.26
N LEU A 329 1.37 -23.49 22.89
CA LEU A 329 2.55 -24.15 23.42
C LEU A 329 2.21 -25.10 24.57
N ASP A 330 1.30 -24.74 25.45
CA ASP A 330 0.80 -25.57 26.54
C ASP A 330 0.13 -26.83 26.04
N ASN A 331 -0.71 -26.72 25.02
CA ASN A 331 -1.35 -27.85 24.38
C ASN A 331 -0.34 -28.81 23.69
N THR A 332 0.73 -28.27 23.14
CA THR A 332 1.75 -29.05 22.40
C THR A 332 2.72 -29.75 23.35
N ARG A 333 3.06 -29.13 24.47
CA ARG A 333 4.06 -29.65 25.40
C ARG A 333 3.55 -30.74 26.33
N GLY A 334 2.25 -30.80 26.57
CA GLY A 334 1.67 -31.78 27.55
C GLY A 334 2.33 -31.70 28.94
N LEU A 335 3.06 -30.62 29.24
CA LEU A 335 4.04 -30.46 30.30
C LEU A 335 3.43 -29.99 31.63
N ILE A 336 2.16 -29.60 31.63
CA ILE A 336 1.51 -29.05 32.83
C ILE A 336 1.32 -30.10 33.94
N GLU A 337 1.47 -31.40 33.65
CA GLU A 337 1.31 -32.44 34.66
C GLU A 337 2.56 -32.72 35.53
N VAL A 338 3.71 -32.11 35.28
CA VAL A 338 4.98 -32.57 35.86
C VAL A 338 5.51 -31.73 37.02
N SER A 339 5.09 -30.50 37.21
CA SER A 339 5.57 -29.68 38.34
C SER A 339 4.47 -29.33 39.33
N GLN A 340 4.60 -29.79 40.58
CA GLN A 340 3.75 -29.39 41.72
C GLN A 340 4.27 -28.09 42.38
N ASP A 341 5.32 -27.47 41.83
CA ASP A 341 5.97 -26.28 42.34
C ASP A 341 5.49 -25.06 41.55
N ALA A 342 4.63 -24.24 42.18
CA ALA A 342 4.06 -23.06 41.55
C ALA A 342 5.11 -21.97 41.22
N GLU A 343 6.21 -21.93 41.96
CA GLU A 343 7.30 -20.95 41.76
C GLU A 343 8.13 -21.31 40.52
N ALA A 344 8.45 -22.60 40.33
CA ALA A 344 9.13 -23.09 39.13
C ALA A 344 8.25 -22.93 37.86
N MET A 345 6.94 -23.06 37.99
CA MET A 345 6.01 -22.81 36.87
C MET A 345 5.92 -21.36 36.49
N ALA A 346 5.95 -20.42 37.45
CA ALA A 346 5.97 -19.00 37.17
C ALA A 346 7.29 -18.56 36.47
N GLU A 347 8.41 -19.10 36.94
CA GLU A 347 9.73 -18.84 36.32
C GLU A 347 9.80 -19.33 34.86
N LEU A 348 9.30 -20.53 34.59
CA LEU A 348 9.25 -21.09 33.23
C LEU A 348 8.29 -20.29 32.32
N HIS A 349 7.20 -19.79 32.85
CA HIS A 349 6.27 -18.94 32.14
C HIS A 349 6.93 -17.62 31.75
N ASP A 350 7.61 -16.96 32.71
CA ASP A 350 8.34 -15.69 32.44
C ASP A 350 9.49 -15.89 31.43
N GLU A 351 10.22 -16.99 31.51
CA GLU A 351 11.24 -17.34 30.50
C GLU A 351 10.62 -17.50 29.10
N LEU A 352 9.47 -18.16 29.00
CA LEU A 352 8.77 -18.39 27.74
C LEU A 352 8.28 -17.07 27.13
N LEU A 353 7.65 -16.22 27.94
CA LEU A 353 7.19 -14.90 27.50
C LEU A 353 8.36 -14.05 27.00
N ASN A 354 9.47 -14.03 27.74
CA ASN A 354 10.66 -13.28 27.38
C ASN A 354 11.29 -13.84 26.09
N HIS A 355 11.37 -15.15 25.94
CA HIS A 355 11.87 -15.77 24.70
C HIS A 355 11.07 -15.33 23.48
N TRP A 356 9.73 -15.43 23.53
CA TRP A 356 8.88 -14.99 22.43
C TRP A 356 8.94 -13.49 22.19
N ARG A 357 9.01 -12.67 23.26
CA ARG A 357 9.16 -11.22 23.14
C ARG A 357 10.41 -10.84 22.34
N MET A 358 11.53 -11.51 22.57
CA MET A 358 12.79 -11.25 21.86
C MET A 358 12.72 -11.56 20.37
N LEU A 359 11.76 -12.37 19.92
CA LEU A 359 11.54 -12.62 18.49
C LEU A 359 10.78 -11.50 17.78
N PHE A 360 10.13 -10.60 18.53
CA PHE A 360 9.40 -9.47 17.94
C PHE A 360 10.35 -8.31 17.70
N LEU A 361 10.24 -7.72 16.51
CA LEU A 361 10.91 -6.48 16.13
C LEU A 361 9.89 -5.43 15.74
N ASN A 362 10.14 -4.21 16.18
CA ASN A 362 9.34 -3.05 15.80
C ASN A 362 9.72 -2.57 14.41
N ALA A 363 8.71 -2.24 13.62
CA ALA A 363 8.89 -1.72 12.28
C ALA A 363 7.69 -0.86 11.86
N ASP A 364 7.89 0.03 10.89
CA ASP A 364 6.82 0.91 10.41
C ASP A 364 5.64 0.14 9.82
N GLY A 365 4.42 0.45 10.27
CA GLY A 365 3.21 -0.26 9.86
C GLY A 365 2.85 -0.09 8.37
N ILE A 366 3.27 1.00 7.71
CA ILE A 366 3.06 1.23 6.27
C ILE A 366 4.05 0.35 5.49
N MET A 367 5.32 0.34 5.91
CA MET A 367 6.34 -0.55 5.36
C MET A 367 5.90 -2.02 5.45
N LEU A 368 5.48 -2.49 6.63
CA LEU A 368 5.02 -3.86 6.84
C LEU A 368 3.87 -4.26 5.91
N LYS A 369 2.87 -3.39 5.75
CA LYS A 369 1.77 -3.59 4.77
C LYS A 369 2.28 -3.60 3.33
N THR A 370 3.39 -2.92 3.04
CA THR A 370 4.00 -2.89 1.72
C THR A 370 4.82 -4.15 1.45
N ILE A 371 5.47 -4.72 2.45
CA ILE A 371 6.23 -5.97 2.32
C ILE A 371 5.29 -7.11 1.90
N VAL A 372 4.23 -7.37 2.65
CA VAL A 372 3.33 -8.50 2.39
C VAL A 372 1.87 -8.13 2.63
N ARG A 373 0.96 -8.60 1.75
CA ARG A 373 -0.49 -8.37 1.85
C ARG A 373 -1.19 -9.50 2.63
N ALA A 374 -0.57 -10.00 3.68
CA ALA A 374 -1.12 -11.02 4.57
C ALA A 374 -0.76 -10.69 6.03
N ASN A 375 -1.62 -11.08 6.96
CA ASN A 375 -1.41 -10.87 8.40
C ASN A 375 -1.93 -12.10 9.18
N PRO A 376 -1.06 -13.10 9.49
CA PRO A 376 0.38 -13.19 9.22
C PRO A 376 0.76 -13.42 7.76
N GLY A 377 1.91 -12.84 7.36
CA GLY A 377 2.57 -13.11 6.09
C GLY A 377 4.05 -13.39 6.31
N VAL A 378 4.66 -14.20 5.48
CA VAL A 378 6.06 -14.61 5.65
C VAL A 378 6.87 -14.18 4.43
N PHE A 379 8.09 -13.72 4.67
CA PHE A 379 9.11 -13.58 3.63
C PHE A 379 10.47 -14.06 4.13
N VAL A 380 11.24 -14.62 3.22
CA VAL A 380 12.56 -15.17 3.50
C VAL A 380 13.60 -14.31 2.81
N VAL A 381 14.61 -13.90 3.57
CA VAL A 381 15.72 -13.10 3.05
C VAL A 381 17.00 -13.92 3.17
N GLU A 382 17.80 -13.93 2.12
CA GLU A 382 19.11 -14.58 2.05
C GLU A 382 20.13 -13.54 1.54
N ASN A 383 21.07 -13.13 2.40
CA ASN A 383 22.07 -12.09 2.08
C ASN A 383 21.41 -10.83 1.49
N GLY A 384 20.37 -10.31 2.12
CA GLY A 384 19.61 -9.13 1.70
C GLY A 384 18.65 -9.33 0.53
N ILE A 385 18.63 -10.51 -0.13
CA ILE A 385 17.76 -10.81 -1.25
C ILE A 385 16.50 -11.55 -0.77
N ILE A 386 15.34 -11.10 -1.20
CA ILE A 386 14.07 -11.77 -0.92
C ILE A 386 13.97 -13.01 -1.81
N THR A 387 14.06 -14.20 -1.20
CA THR A 387 14.06 -15.48 -1.91
C THR A 387 12.70 -16.16 -1.93
N ASP A 388 11.86 -15.94 -0.92
CA ASP A 388 10.49 -16.48 -0.86
C ASP A 388 9.54 -15.51 -0.15
N LYS A 389 8.26 -15.57 -0.53
CA LYS A 389 7.21 -14.77 0.09
C LYS A 389 5.85 -15.44 -0.06
N TYR A 390 5.12 -15.61 1.06
CA TYR A 390 3.83 -16.29 1.04
C TYR A 390 2.89 -15.86 2.18
N ASN A 391 1.60 -16.11 1.97
CA ASN A 391 0.62 -16.08 3.04
C ASN A 391 0.73 -17.38 3.84
N ILE A 392 0.83 -17.30 5.18
CA ILE A 392 1.04 -18.47 6.02
C ILE A 392 -0.09 -19.51 5.91
N ARG A 393 -1.27 -19.12 5.46
CA ARG A 393 -2.38 -20.06 5.18
C ARG A 393 -2.01 -21.14 4.17
N ASN A 394 -1.08 -20.83 3.28
CA ASN A 394 -0.78 -21.67 2.13
C ASN A 394 0.35 -22.69 2.37
N ARG A 395 0.85 -22.76 3.59
CA ARG A 395 1.84 -23.75 4.02
C ARG A 395 1.41 -24.51 5.25
#